data_915b39f7004f3075906eb5e92e8d8d27
#
_entry.id   915b39f7004f3075906eb5e92e8d8d27
#
_cell.length_a   1.000
_cell.length_b   1.000
_cell.length_c   1.000
_cell.angle_alpha   90.00
_cell.angle_beta   90.00
_cell.angle_gamma   90.00
#
_symmetry.space_group_name_H-M   'P 1'
#
loop_
_entity.id
_entity.type
_entity.pdbx_description
1 polymer ?
#
loop_
_entity_poly.entity_id
_entity_poly.type
_entity_poly.pdbx_seq_one_letter_code
_entity_poly.pdbx_strand_id
1 'polypeptide(L)'
;GIPSVTSVAINYNLTITASVTSIHTLTFQWQKSTQADPNNFTDLTNDSPYSNVTSISLTISPTASSVDGENYRLIVSAGCDFAYSKSSSITTLNLLDDFDGDGDPDITDPDDDNDGFSDAYEISAQSSTTTAVTCLDPRDADSDDDGVIDGEDALPCDASETEDCDNDGIGNNTDTDDDNDGVLDVADLYPC
;
A
#
# COMPACT_ATOMS: atom_id res chain seq x y z
N GLY A 1 15.13 21.88 -9.34
CA GLY A 1 15.02 21.27 -8.02
C GLY A 1 14.46 19.86 -8.14
N ILE A 2 14.54 19.11 -7.07
CA ILE A 2 13.82 17.85 -6.87
C ILE A 2 12.95 18.02 -5.62
N PRO A 3 11.91 17.19 -5.39
CA PRO A 3 11.13 17.24 -4.16
C PRO A 3 12.05 17.08 -2.93
N SER A 4 11.64 17.62 -1.78
CA SER A 4 12.41 17.50 -0.54
C SER A 4 12.21 16.16 0.13
N VAL A 5 11.01 15.58 -0.02
CA VAL A 5 10.65 14.25 0.45
C VAL A 5 9.85 13.59 -0.66
N THR A 6 9.98 12.30 -0.81
CA THR A 6 9.14 11.48 -1.69
C THR A 6 8.77 10.21 -0.96
N SER A 7 7.53 9.78 -1.12
CA SER A 7 7.00 8.58 -0.51
C SER A 7 6.44 7.65 -1.58
N VAL A 8 6.50 6.36 -1.35
CA VAL A 8 5.97 5.34 -2.23
C VAL A 8 5.70 4.08 -1.41
N ALA A 9 4.68 3.33 -1.76
CA ALA A 9 4.44 2.01 -1.20
C ALA A 9 5.63 1.07 -1.46
N ILE A 10 5.86 0.14 -0.55
CA ILE A 10 6.94 -0.85 -0.69
C ILE A 10 6.66 -1.76 -1.91
N ASN A 11 7.72 -2.21 -2.57
CA ASN A 11 7.69 -3.03 -3.81
C ASN A 11 7.18 -2.34 -5.08
N TYR A 12 6.83 -1.06 -5.05
CA TYR A 12 6.44 -0.30 -6.23
C TYR A 12 7.62 0.42 -6.90
N ASN A 13 7.41 0.86 -8.13
CA ASN A 13 8.42 1.60 -8.88
C ASN A 13 8.34 3.09 -8.59
N LEU A 14 9.46 3.69 -8.23
CA LEU A 14 9.57 5.12 -8.01
C LEU A 14 10.41 5.78 -9.10
N THR A 15 9.97 6.94 -9.59
CA THR A 15 10.78 7.80 -10.46
C THR A 15 10.91 9.19 -9.86
N ILE A 16 12.15 9.58 -9.52
CA ILE A 16 12.48 10.93 -9.05
C ILE A 16 12.98 11.74 -10.23
N THR A 17 12.29 12.80 -10.62
CA THR A 17 12.64 13.65 -11.75
C THR A 17 13.09 15.04 -11.28
N ALA A 18 14.23 15.50 -11.78
CA ALA A 18 14.72 16.85 -11.53
C ALA A 18 14.26 17.82 -12.63
N SER A 19 14.04 19.07 -12.26
CA SER A 19 13.82 20.15 -13.22
C SER A 19 15.12 20.94 -13.42
N VAL A 20 15.63 20.91 -14.64
CA VAL A 20 16.89 21.62 -15.02
C VAL A 20 16.64 22.37 -16.31
N THR A 21 17.07 23.65 -16.34
CA THR A 21 17.06 24.47 -17.54
C THR A 21 18.51 24.92 -17.85
N SER A 22 18.95 24.69 -19.08
CA SER A 22 20.28 25.10 -19.55
C SER A 22 20.32 25.28 -21.06
N ILE A 23 21.19 26.15 -21.53
CA ILE A 23 21.53 26.29 -22.95
C ILE A 23 22.77 25.45 -23.33
N HIS A 24 23.41 24.83 -22.37
CA HIS A 24 24.61 24.01 -22.55
C HIS A 24 24.27 22.51 -22.44
N THR A 25 25.12 21.68 -23.05
CA THR A 25 25.07 20.24 -22.85
C THR A 25 25.40 19.91 -21.38
N LEU A 26 24.53 19.18 -20.72
CA LEU A 26 24.67 18.79 -19.33
C LEU A 26 24.96 17.30 -19.23
N THR A 27 25.71 16.93 -18.21
CA THR A 27 25.82 15.55 -17.72
C THR A 27 25.21 15.45 -16.33
N PHE A 28 24.70 14.28 -16.02
CA PHE A 28 23.97 14.01 -14.79
C PHE A 28 24.59 12.81 -14.09
N GLN A 29 24.58 12.83 -12.76
CA GLN A 29 24.93 11.70 -11.91
C GLN A 29 24.12 11.75 -10.63
N TRP A 30 23.30 10.72 -10.42
CA TRP A 30 22.60 10.54 -9.15
C TRP A 30 23.53 9.96 -8.11
N GLN A 31 23.37 10.45 -6.89
CA GLN A 31 24.10 10.01 -5.70
C GLN A 31 23.13 9.70 -4.59
N LYS A 32 23.51 8.77 -3.71
CA LYS A 32 22.78 8.45 -2.49
C LYS A 32 23.66 8.57 -1.25
N SER A 33 23.00 8.80 -0.11
CA SER A 33 23.57 8.64 1.23
C SER A 33 22.56 7.90 2.12
N THR A 34 23.06 7.28 3.19
CA THR A 34 22.20 6.56 4.15
C THR A 34 21.67 7.50 5.23
N GLN A 35 20.61 7.07 5.93
CA GLN A 35 20.10 7.78 7.11
C GLN A 35 21.18 7.88 8.22
N ALA A 36 22.02 6.87 8.35
CA ALA A 36 23.09 6.82 9.36
C ALA A 36 24.23 7.81 9.06
N ASP A 37 24.49 8.11 7.77
CA ASP A 37 25.51 9.05 7.32
C ASP A 37 24.97 9.95 6.19
N PRO A 38 24.09 10.92 6.53
CA PRO A 38 23.32 11.68 5.54
C PRO A 38 24.16 12.67 4.71
N ASN A 39 25.42 12.90 5.07
CA ASN A 39 26.31 13.82 4.38
C ASN A 39 27.31 13.13 3.45
N ASN A 40 27.45 11.83 3.52
CA ASN A 40 28.40 11.04 2.74
C ASN A 40 27.72 10.43 1.51
N PHE A 41 27.68 11.19 0.45
CA PHE A 41 27.05 10.78 -0.81
C PHE A 41 28.00 10.00 -1.69
N THR A 42 27.50 8.88 -2.23
CA THR A 42 28.21 8.04 -3.21
C THR A 42 27.45 7.99 -4.53
N ASP A 43 28.21 7.88 -5.63
CA ASP A 43 27.62 7.75 -6.96
C ASP A 43 26.82 6.46 -7.08
N LEU A 44 25.62 6.56 -7.65
CA LEU A 44 24.82 5.38 -8.02
C LEU A 44 25.34 4.78 -9.33
N THR A 45 25.23 3.46 -9.43
CA THR A 45 25.44 2.67 -10.64
C THR A 45 24.13 2.11 -11.14
N ASN A 46 24.03 1.76 -12.43
CA ASN A 46 22.82 1.14 -13.01
C ASN A 46 22.72 -0.34 -12.60
N ASP A 47 22.65 -0.58 -11.31
CA ASP A 47 22.46 -1.89 -10.68
C ASP A 47 21.14 -1.89 -9.94
N SER A 48 20.46 -3.04 -9.87
CA SER A 48 19.23 -3.16 -9.10
C SER A 48 19.42 -2.66 -7.65
N PRO A 49 18.50 -1.84 -7.12
CA PRO A 49 17.22 -1.42 -7.71
C PRO A 49 17.29 -0.17 -8.61
N TYR A 50 18.46 0.38 -8.91
CA TYR A 50 18.62 1.67 -9.56
C TYR A 50 18.77 1.55 -11.08
N SER A 51 18.15 2.49 -11.81
CA SER A 51 18.37 2.69 -13.24
C SER A 51 18.26 4.18 -13.62
N ASN A 52 18.77 4.53 -14.81
CA ASN A 52 18.81 5.92 -15.30
C ASN A 52 19.65 6.87 -14.43
N VAL A 53 20.66 6.36 -13.73
CA VAL A 53 21.46 7.10 -12.75
C VAL A 53 22.27 8.27 -13.37
N THR A 54 22.44 8.30 -14.68
CA THR A 54 23.08 9.38 -15.43
C THR A 54 22.10 10.21 -16.26
N SER A 55 20.82 10.18 -15.91
CA SER A 55 19.76 10.96 -16.56
C SER A 55 19.14 11.98 -15.60
N ILE A 56 18.23 12.81 -16.11
CA ILE A 56 17.46 13.77 -15.32
C ILE A 56 16.49 13.08 -14.35
N SER A 57 16.14 11.83 -14.62
CA SER A 57 15.22 11.03 -13.82
C SER A 57 15.91 9.76 -13.33
N LEU A 58 15.91 9.54 -12.00
CA LEU A 58 16.31 8.30 -11.36
C LEU A 58 15.10 7.38 -11.25
N THR A 59 15.25 6.10 -11.58
CA THR A 59 14.24 5.08 -11.33
C THR A 59 14.76 4.10 -10.27
N ILE A 60 13.94 3.80 -9.28
CA ILE A 60 14.17 2.81 -8.23
C ILE A 60 13.07 1.74 -8.40
N SER A 61 13.45 0.48 -8.68
CA SER A 61 12.49 -0.54 -9.12
C SER A 61 12.93 -1.98 -8.81
N PRO A 62 12.18 -2.73 -8.06
CA PRO A 62 11.15 -2.26 -7.12
C PRO A 62 11.78 -1.58 -5.91
N THR A 63 11.03 -0.73 -5.21
CA THR A 63 11.47 -0.19 -3.93
C THR A 63 11.47 -1.30 -2.88
N ALA A 64 12.55 -1.43 -2.15
CA ALA A 64 12.68 -2.44 -1.09
C ALA A 64 12.96 -1.75 0.24
N SER A 65 12.63 -2.38 1.35
CA SER A 65 12.89 -1.84 2.70
C SER A 65 14.33 -1.38 2.94
N SER A 66 15.29 -1.93 2.19
CA SER A 66 16.70 -1.54 2.28
C SER A 66 17.02 -0.13 1.78
N VAL A 67 16.09 0.52 1.06
CA VAL A 67 16.27 1.90 0.56
C VAL A 67 15.45 2.92 1.36
N ASP A 68 14.69 2.48 2.36
CA ASP A 68 13.94 3.37 3.23
C ASP A 68 14.87 4.33 4.01
N GLY A 69 14.47 5.59 4.07
CA GLY A 69 15.25 6.65 4.71
C GLY A 69 16.53 7.05 3.96
N GLU A 70 16.83 6.46 2.79
CA GLU A 70 17.96 6.92 1.96
C GLU A 70 17.71 8.31 1.41
N ASN A 71 18.79 9.07 1.26
CA ASN A 71 18.76 10.42 0.69
C ASN A 71 19.35 10.41 -0.72
N TYR A 72 18.70 11.10 -1.63
CA TYR A 72 19.11 11.17 -3.02
C TYR A 72 19.37 12.62 -3.44
N ARG A 73 20.39 12.81 -4.31
CA ARG A 73 20.64 14.08 -4.96
C ARG A 73 21.15 13.88 -6.38
N LEU A 74 20.93 14.88 -7.24
CA LEU A 74 21.46 14.90 -8.59
C LEU A 74 22.65 15.85 -8.68
N ILE A 75 23.76 15.38 -9.18
CA ILE A 75 24.90 16.22 -9.60
C ILE A 75 24.71 16.55 -11.08
N VAL A 76 24.75 17.83 -11.39
CA VAL A 76 24.65 18.35 -12.75
C VAL A 76 25.96 19.03 -13.09
N SER A 77 26.60 18.60 -14.16
CA SER A 77 27.86 19.17 -14.64
C SER A 77 27.73 19.68 -16.08
N ALA A 78 28.31 20.82 -16.36
CA ALA A 78 28.43 21.38 -17.71
C ALA A 78 29.88 21.25 -18.21
N GLY A 79 30.05 20.61 -19.36
CA GLY A 79 31.35 20.51 -20.05
C GLY A 79 31.59 21.76 -20.89
N CYS A 80 32.37 22.70 -20.39
CA CYS A 80 32.92 23.85 -21.11
C CYS A 80 34.25 24.17 -20.49
N ASP A 81 34.99 25.19 -20.98
CA ASP A 81 36.34 25.54 -20.55
C ASP A 81 36.52 25.75 -19.03
N PHE A 82 35.41 25.89 -18.32
CA PHE A 82 35.33 25.88 -16.86
C PHE A 82 34.35 24.83 -16.42
N ALA A 83 34.82 23.69 -15.95
CA ALA A 83 33.98 22.63 -15.40
C ALA A 83 33.18 23.15 -14.19
N TYR A 84 31.87 23.27 -14.35
CA TYR A 84 30.96 23.69 -13.30
C TYR A 84 30.10 22.49 -12.90
N SER A 85 30.06 22.20 -11.61
CA SER A 85 29.20 21.16 -11.05
C SER A 85 28.37 21.73 -9.93
N LYS A 86 27.10 21.36 -9.88
CA LYS A 86 26.15 21.74 -8.82
C LYS A 86 25.30 20.57 -8.42
N SER A 87 25.12 20.40 -7.12
CA SER A 87 24.12 19.45 -6.59
C SER A 87 22.72 20.04 -6.58
N SER A 88 21.71 19.18 -6.76
CA SER A 88 20.31 19.51 -6.45
C SER A 88 20.11 19.69 -4.94
N SER A 89 18.89 20.03 -4.54
CA SER A 89 18.38 19.73 -3.20
C SER A 89 18.46 18.21 -2.94
N ILE A 90 18.39 17.82 -1.67
CA ILE A 90 18.29 16.43 -1.25
C ILE A 90 16.81 16.07 -1.22
N THR A 91 16.47 14.86 -1.63
CA THR A 91 15.18 14.22 -1.35
C THR A 91 15.40 12.99 -0.49
N THR A 92 14.58 12.80 0.53
CA THR A 92 14.56 11.60 1.35
C THR A 92 13.45 10.69 0.84
N LEU A 93 13.72 9.41 0.68
CA LEU A 93 12.73 8.40 0.37
C LEU A 93 12.12 7.88 1.69
N ASN A 94 10.80 7.88 1.78
CA ASN A 94 10.06 7.20 2.83
C ASN A 94 9.24 6.09 2.18
N LEU A 95 9.42 4.88 2.67
CA LEU A 95 8.55 3.77 2.34
C LEU A 95 7.35 3.76 3.28
N LEU A 96 6.22 3.40 2.76
CA LEU A 96 4.97 3.28 3.48
C LEU A 96 4.51 1.83 3.40
N ASP A 97 3.88 1.36 4.46
CA ASP A 97 3.22 0.06 4.46
C ASP A 97 2.05 0.08 3.46
N ASP A 98 1.76 -1.06 2.85
CA ASP A 98 0.75 -1.30 1.84
C ASP A 98 0.41 -2.79 1.98
N PHE A 99 -0.61 -3.06 2.79
CA PHE A 99 -0.89 -4.40 3.30
C PHE A 99 -1.40 -5.34 2.22
N ASP A 100 -2.38 -4.88 1.43
CA ASP A 100 -3.00 -5.66 0.35
C ASP A 100 -2.19 -5.63 -0.96
N GLY A 101 -1.28 -4.65 -1.12
CA GLY A 101 -0.38 -4.52 -2.27
C GLY A 101 -1.04 -3.91 -3.50
N ASP A 102 -2.09 -3.10 -3.34
CA ASP A 102 -2.81 -2.47 -4.45
C ASP A 102 -2.12 -1.19 -4.96
N GLY A 103 -1.27 -0.57 -4.14
CA GLY A 103 -0.44 0.60 -4.47
C GLY A 103 -0.84 1.87 -3.76
N ASP A 104 -1.94 1.87 -3.03
CA ASP A 104 -2.30 2.91 -2.08
C ASP A 104 -1.79 2.50 -0.69
N PRO A 105 -0.95 3.32 -0.03
CA PRO A 105 -0.43 2.97 1.28
C PRO A 105 -1.49 3.02 2.38
N ASP A 106 -1.39 2.13 3.39
CA ASP A 106 -2.31 2.00 4.52
C ASP A 106 -2.70 3.34 5.18
N ILE A 107 -1.80 4.33 5.21
CA ILE A 107 -2.09 5.65 5.80
C ILE A 107 -3.10 6.49 5.00
N THR A 108 -3.31 6.15 3.74
CA THR A 108 -4.21 6.86 2.81
C THR A 108 -5.26 5.94 2.21
N ASP A 109 -5.10 4.64 2.37
CA ASP A 109 -6.06 3.65 1.98
C ASP A 109 -7.26 3.70 2.94
N PRO A 110 -8.48 3.62 2.46
CA PRO A 110 -9.67 3.48 3.30
C PRO A 110 -10.07 2.04 3.61
N ASP A 111 -9.36 1.03 3.03
CA ASP A 111 -9.67 -0.40 3.10
C ASP A 111 -8.34 -1.16 2.94
N ASP A 112 -7.58 -1.27 4.05
CA ASP A 112 -6.17 -1.72 4.06
C ASP A 112 -5.97 -3.15 3.56
N ASP A 113 -7.01 -4.01 3.56
CA ASP A 113 -6.93 -5.42 3.14
C ASP A 113 -7.79 -5.76 1.91
N ASN A 114 -8.54 -4.75 1.38
CA ASN A 114 -9.39 -4.86 0.18
C ASN A 114 -10.46 -5.96 0.27
N ASP A 115 -11.05 -6.17 1.46
CA ASP A 115 -12.12 -7.13 1.67
C ASP A 115 -13.52 -6.59 1.32
N GLY A 116 -13.64 -5.25 1.18
CA GLY A 116 -14.88 -4.51 0.88
C GLY A 116 -15.49 -3.83 2.11
N PHE A 117 -15.02 -4.07 3.31
CA PHE A 117 -15.26 -3.22 4.46
C PHE A 117 -14.16 -2.15 4.53
N SER A 118 -14.46 -1.02 5.09
CA SER A 118 -13.45 0.00 5.30
C SER A 118 -12.89 -0.09 6.72
N ASP A 119 -11.62 0.30 6.92
CA ASP A 119 -10.99 0.38 8.25
C ASP A 119 -11.87 1.10 9.27
N ALA A 120 -12.52 2.20 8.85
CA ALA A 120 -13.40 2.97 9.72
C ALA A 120 -14.64 2.18 10.15
N TYR A 121 -15.19 1.34 9.27
CA TYR A 121 -16.30 0.45 9.60
C TYR A 121 -15.85 -0.61 10.59
N GLU A 122 -14.78 -1.32 10.32
CA GLU A 122 -14.26 -2.42 11.14
C GLU A 122 -13.86 -1.95 12.54
N ILE A 123 -13.09 -0.85 12.64
CA ILE A 123 -12.74 -0.23 13.93
C ILE A 123 -14.02 0.19 14.69
N SER A 124 -15.04 0.70 14.01
CA SER A 124 -16.30 1.09 14.65
C SER A 124 -17.13 -0.11 15.10
N ALA A 125 -17.09 -1.19 14.34
CA ALA A 125 -17.76 -2.45 14.67
C ALA A 125 -17.17 -3.09 15.92
N GLN A 126 -15.85 -3.12 16.04
CA GLN A 126 -15.15 -3.58 17.26
C GLN A 126 -15.52 -2.75 18.50
N SER A 127 -15.81 -1.48 18.35
CA SER A 127 -16.13 -0.56 19.45
C SER A 127 -17.61 -0.55 19.86
N SER A 128 -18.49 -1.25 19.14
CA SER A 128 -19.93 -1.27 19.41
C SER A 128 -20.25 -2.05 20.68
N THR A 129 -20.94 -1.41 21.64
CA THR A 129 -21.34 -2.05 22.89
C THR A 129 -22.65 -2.87 22.80
N THR A 130 -23.30 -2.87 21.63
CA THR A 130 -24.62 -3.51 21.42
C THR A 130 -24.60 -4.69 20.47
N THR A 131 -23.63 -4.70 19.54
CA THR A 131 -23.36 -5.83 18.63
C THR A 131 -21.86 -5.78 18.33
N ALA A 132 -21.03 -6.16 19.30
CA ALA A 132 -19.59 -6.16 19.09
C ALA A 132 -19.23 -7.32 18.15
N VAL A 133 -19.11 -7.03 16.88
CA VAL A 133 -18.36 -7.84 15.92
C VAL A 133 -16.88 -7.54 16.19
N THR A 134 -16.31 -8.24 17.18
CA THR A 134 -14.97 -7.93 17.71
C THR A 134 -13.85 -8.61 16.95
N CYS A 135 -14.16 -9.32 15.87
CA CYS A 135 -13.20 -10.05 15.08
C CYS A 135 -12.64 -9.24 13.93
N LEU A 136 -13.44 -8.33 13.34
CA LEU A 136 -13.01 -7.57 12.16
C LEU A 136 -11.74 -6.78 12.45
N ASP A 137 -10.77 -6.87 11.57
CA ASP A 137 -9.47 -6.18 11.66
C ASP A 137 -9.11 -5.61 10.30
N PRO A 138 -8.83 -4.30 10.16
CA PRO A 138 -8.45 -3.65 8.90
C PRO A 138 -7.27 -4.26 8.13
N ARG A 139 -6.71 -5.33 8.60
CA ARG A 139 -5.60 -6.06 7.98
C ARG A 139 -5.80 -7.56 8.02
N ASP A 140 -7.04 -8.00 8.02
CA ASP A 140 -7.40 -9.41 8.01
C ASP A 140 -8.68 -9.60 7.19
N ALA A 141 -8.54 -9.80 5.91
CA ALA A 141 -9.64 -9.87 4.94
C ALA A 141 -10.61 -11.08 5.12
N ASP A 142 -10.30 -11.99 6.05
CA ASP A 142 -11.09 -13.20 6.35
C ASP A 142 -10.96 -13.48 7.85
N SER A 143 -11.67 -12.67 8.64
CA SER A 143 -11.51 -12.55 10.10
C SER A 143 -11.78 -13.82 10.89
N ASP A 144 -12.47 -14.82 10.32
CA ASP A 144 -12.75 -16.10 10.96
C ASP A 144 -12.07 -17.30 10.28
N ASP A 145 -11.28 -17.04 9.21
CA ASP A 145 -10.46 -18.02 8.48
C ASP A 145 -11.29 -19.13 7.80
N ASP A 146 -12.54 -18.87 7.38
CA ASP A 146 -13.38 -19.87 6.72
C ASP A 146 -13.22 -19.93 5.19
N GLY A 147 -12.57 -18.93 4.59
CA GLY A 147 -12.25 -18.81 3.17
C GLY A 147 -13.19 -17.90 2.38
N VAL A 148 -14.10 -17.19 3.04
CA VAL A 148 -14.91 -16.09 2.49
C VAL A 148 -14.42 -14.79 3.10
N ILE A 149 -14.21 -13.75 2.29
CA ILE A 149 -13.74 -12.45 2.79
C ILE A 149 -14.88 -11.74 3.53
N ASP A 150 -14.54 -10.94 4.53
CA ASP A 150 -15.50 -10.33 5.47
C ASP A 150 -16.62 -9.53 4.77
N GLY A 151 -16.29 -8.80 3.69
CA GLY A 151 -17.28 -8.04 2.93
C GLY A 151 -18.21 -8.87 2.05
N GLU A 152 -17.90 -10.14 1.81
CA GLU A 152 -18.74 -11.10 1.08
C GLU A 152 -19.43 -12.11 2.02
N ASP A 153 -19.02 -12.16 3.30
CA ASP A 153 -19.57 -13.04 4.32
C ASP A 153 -20.76 -12.40 5.05
N ALA A 154 -21.83 -13.15 5.19
CA ALA A 154 -23.00 -12.70 5.97
C ALA A 154 -22.71 -12.66 7.49
N LEU A 155 -21.80 -13.52 7.96
CA LEU A 155 -21.44 -13.69 9.38
C LEU A 155 -19.93 -13.76 9.58
N PRO A 156 -19.18 -12.67 9.29
CA PRO A 156 -17.71 -12.65 9.15
C PRO A 156 -16.93 -12.92 10.45
N CYS A 157 -17.58 -13.41 11.48
CA CYS A 157 -17.00 -13.82 12.74
C CYS A 157 -17.45 -15.22 13.17
N ASP A 158 -18.03 -15.99 12.29
CA ASP A 158 -18.47 -17.36 12.59
C ASP A 158 -18.07 -18.33 11.48
N ALA A 159 -16.88 -18.86 11.54
CA ALA A 159 -16.28 -19.81 10.59
C ALA A 159 -17.11 -21.06 10.28
N SER A 160 -18.31 -21.18 10.78
CA SER A 160 -19.26 -22.24 10.45
C SER A 160 -20.39 -21.77 9.55
N GLU A 161 -20.50 -20.47 9.29
CA GLU A 161 -21.60 -19.82 8.57
C GLU A 161 -21.04 -18.83 7.56
N THR A 162 -21.51 -18.85 6.33
CA THR A 162 -21.12 -17.91 5.28
C THR A 162 -22.32 -17.21 4.64
N GLU A 163 -23.52 -17.74 4.84
CA GLU A 163 -24.76 -17.25 4.23
C GLU A 163 -25.83 -17.07 5.28
N ASP A 164 -26.67 -16.04 5.14
CA ASP A 164 -27.82 -15.69 5.94
C ASP A 164 -28.88 -15.11 5.00
N CYS A 165 -29.78 -15.95 4.51
CA CYS A 165 -30.69 -15.63 3.41
C CYS A 165 -31.72 -14.57 3.75
N ASP A 166 -32.23 -14.60 4.99
CA ASP A 166 -33.27 -13.67 5.44
C ASP A 166 -32.72 -12.49 6.25
N ASN A 167 -31.40 -12.50 6.53
CA ASN A 167 -30.67 -11.49 7.28
C ASN A 167 -31.18 -11.31 8.72
N ASP A 168 -31.57 -12.41 9.40
CA ASP A 168 -32.01 -12.35 10.78
C ASP A 168 -30.85 -12.49 11.80
N GLY A 169 -29.63 -12.82 11.30
CA GLY A 169 -28.40 -12.99 12.08
C GLY A 169 -28.19 -14.43 12.55
N ILE A 170 -28.92 -15.38 12.01
CA ILE A 170 -28.71 -16.83 12.18
C ILE A 170 -28.28 -17.36 10.81
N GLY A 171 -27.08 -17.96 10.72
CA GLY A 171 -26.61 -18.48 9.45
C GLY A 171 -27.36 -19.72 8.99
N ASN A 172 -27.39 -19.92 7.67
CA ASN A 172 -28.18 -20.99 7.03
C ASN A 172 -27.82 -22.40 7.52
N ASN A 173 -26.60 -22.65 8.02
CA ASN A 173 -26.25 -23.97 8.57
C ASN A 173 -26.92 -24.26 9.91
N THR A 174 -27.33 -23.26 10.66
CA THR A 174 -27.94 -23.37 11.98
C THR A 174 -29.41 -22.95 12.02
N ASP A 175 -29.88 -22.20 11.01
CA ASP A 175 -31.30 -21.91 10.86
C ASP A 175 -32.08 -23.15 10.43
N THR A 176 -33.35 -23.15 10.55
CA THR A 176 -34.25 -24.23 10.16
C THR A 176 -35.32 -23.78 9.18
N ASP A 177 -35.35 -22.49 8.84
CA ASP A 177 -36.32 -21.83 7.93
C ASP A 177 -35.56 -20.61 7.31
N ASP A 178 -34.54 -20.92 6.44
CA ASP A 178 -33.51 -20.00 5.96
C ASP A 178 -34.05 -18.71 5.29
N ASP A 179 -35.29 -18.76 4.75
CA ASP A 179 -35.90 -17.58 4.12
C ASP A 179 -37.06 -16.98 4.94
N ASN A 180 -37.33 -17.55 6.15
CA ASN A 180 -38.34 -17.13 7.10
C ASN A 180 -39.76 -17.03 6.47
N ASP A 181 -40.08 -17.92 5.48
CA ASP A 181 -41.40 -17.96 4.84
C ASP A 181 -42.45 -18.77 5.65
N GLY A 182 -42.00 -19.47 6.68
CA GLY A 182 -42.77 -20.30 7.58
C GLY A 182 -42.88 -21.76 7.15
N VAL A 183 -42.08 -22.19 6.16
CA VAL A 183 -41.91 -23.60 5.76
C VAL A 183 -40.47 -23.98 6.08
N LEU A 184 -40.27 -24.95 6.92
CA LEU A 184 -38.93 -25.38 7.31
C LEU A 184 -38.17 -25.95 6.10
N ASP A 185 -36.83 -25.73 6.01
CA ASP A 185 -35.94 -26.15 4.92
C ASP A 185 -36.12 -27.59 4.49
N VAL A 186 -36.27 -28.49 5.46
CA VAL A 186 -36.49 -29.93 5.21
C VAL A 186 -37.78 -30.22 4.44
N ALA A 187 -38.70 -29.28 4.34
CA ALA A 187 -39.99 -29.38 3.66
C ALA A 187 -40.14 -28.36 2.54
N ASP A 188 -39.23 -27.43 2.43
CA ASP A 188 -39.21 -26.40 1.40
C ASP A 188 -38.55 -26.91 0.11
N LEU A 189 -39.04 -26.39 -1.03
CA LEU A 189 -38.46 -26.63 -2.35
C LEU A 189 -37.37 -25.60 -2.70
N TYR A 190 -37.42 -24.46 -2.06
CA TYR A 190 -36.50 -23.32 -2.25
C TYR A 190 -36.22 -22.70 -0.88
N PRO A 191 -35.36 -23.32 -0.05
CA PRO A 191 -35.12 -22.85 1.33
C PRO A 191 -34.34 -21.50 1.35
N CYS A 192 -33.87 -21.07 0.17
CA CYS A 192 -33.09 -19.83 0.04
C CYS A 192 -33.20 -19.23 -1.38
#